data_fda7b3af805630c1c54d940b36630009
#
_entry.id   fda7b3af805630c1c54d940b36630009
#
_cell.length_a   1.000
_cell.length_b   1.000
_cell.length_c   1.000
_cell.angle_alpha   90.00
_cell.angle_beta   90.00
_cell.angle_gamma   90.00
#
_symmetry.space_group_name_H-M   'P 1'
#
loop_
_entity.id
_entity.type
_entity.pdbx_description
1 polymer ?
#
loop_
_entity_poly.entity_id
_entity_poly.type
_entity_poly.pdbx_seq_one_letter_code
_entity_poly.pdbx_strand_id
1 'polypeptide(L)'
;MILELADIRIHPGQNAAFEEAIQRGLKTVIHGAKGFQGYKVNRGIESSERYILQIFWDTLEDHTVGFRQSEAFTNWRAIVG
;
A
#
# COMPACT_ATOMS: atom_id res chain seq x y z
N MET A 1 -0.52 17.93 0.03
CA MET A 1 -0.21 16.49 0.14
C MET A 1 -1.40 15.75 0.69
N ILE A 2 -1.69 14.60 0.11
CA ILE A 2 -2.85 13.77 0.50
C ILE A 2 -2.35 12.48 1.11
N LEU A 3 -2.98 12.07 2.19
CA LEU A 3 -2.71 10.79 2.84
C LEU A 3 -3.80 9.78 2.45
N GLU A 4 -3.35 8.69 1.86
CA GLU A 4 -4.19 7.50 1.70
C GLU A 4 -3.94 6.58 2.89
N LEU A 5 -5.00 6.17 3.57
CA LEU A 5 -4.91 5.29 4.72
C LEU A 5 -5.67 4.01 4.44
N ALA A 6 -4.98 2.88 4.52
CA ALA A 6 -5.61 1.57 4.34
C ALA A 6 -5.49 0.78 5.63
N ASP A 7 -6.64 0.32 6.14
CA ASP A 7 -6.73 -0.56 7.30
C ASP A 7 -6.86 -1.99 6.79
N ILE A 8 -5.81 -2.79 6.98
CA ILE A 8 -5.70 -4.11 6.39
C ILE A 8 -5.67 -5.16 7.50
N ARG A 9 -6.52 -6.19 7.37
CA ARG A 9 -6.49 -7.34 8.24
C ARG A 9 -6.05 -8.56 7.44
N ILE A 10 -5.09 -9.30 7.99
CA ILE A 10 -4.57 -10.51 7.35
C ILE A 10 -4.99 -11.74 8.14
N HIS A 11 -4.85 -12.91 7.54
CA HIS A 11 -5.09 -14.17 8.24
C HIS A 11 -3.98 -14.43 9.26
N PRO A 12 -4.30 -15.06 10.40
CA PRO A 12 -3.28 -15.40 11.40
C PRO A 12 -2.14 -16.22 10.80
N GLY A 13 -0.92 -15.91 11.21
CA GLY A 13 0.26 -16.62 10.75
C GLY A 13 0.81 -16.16 9.41
N GLN A 14 0.19 -15.17 8.76
CA GLN A 14 0.61 -14.69 7.45
C GLN A 14 1.43 -13.39 7.50
N ASN A 15 1.87 -12.99 8.69
CA ASN A 15 2.58 -11.72 8.85
C ASN A 15 3.82 -11.60 7.98
N ALA A 16 4.69 -12.62 7.99
CA ALA A 16 5.92 -12.57 7.21
C ALA A 16 5.64 -12.49 5.70
N ALA A 17 4.67 -13.28 5.23
CA ALA A 17 4.29 -13.27 3.82
C ALA A 17 3.69 -11.93 3.42
N PHE A 18 2.84 -11.35 4.27
CA PHE A 18 2.24 -10.05 4.00
C PHE A 18 3.30 -8.94 3.98
N GLU A 19 4.19 -8.94 4.96
CA GLU A 19 5.21 -7.89 5.04
C GLU A 19 6.16 -7.94 3.86
N GLU A 20 6.52 -9.12 3.39
CA GLU A 20 7.32 -9.26 2.18
C GLU A 20 6.55 -8.77 0.94
N ALA A 21 5.29 -9.17 0.80
CA ALA A 21 4.48 -8.78 -0.35
C ALA A 21 4.25 -7.27 -0.40
N ILE A 22 3.93 -6.63 0.73
CA ILE A 22 3.68 -5.20 0.76
C ILE A 22 4.95 -4.40 0.45
N GLN A 23 6.10 -4.83 0.94
CA GLN A 23 7.37 -4.18 0.63
C GLN A 23 7.72 -4.32 -0.84
N ARG A 24 7.50 -5.50 -1.42
CA ARG A 24 7.73 -5.71 -2.85
C ARG A 24 6.83 -4.80 -3.69
N GLY A 25 5.54 -4.71 -3.34
CA GLY A 25 4.61 -3.85 -4.05
C GLY A 25 4.97 -2.38 -3.95
N LEU A 26 5.36 -1.92 -2.76
CA LEU A 26 5.76 -0.53 -2.54
C LEU A 26 7.03 -0.17 -3.32
N LYS A 27 8.00 -1.08 -3.36
CA LYS A 27 9.29 -0.81 -4.00
C LYS A 27 9.28 -0.97 -5.51
N THR A 28 8.47 -1.89 -6.03
CA THR A 28 8.52 -2.23 -7.45
C THR A 28 7.37 -1.65 -8.27
N VAL A 29 6.22 -1.37 -7.65
CA VAL A 29 5.03 -0.93 -8.36
C VAL A 29 4.70 0.52 -8.04
N ILE A 30 4.39 0.80 -6.77
CA ILE A 30 3.84 2.09 -6.40
C ILE A 30 4.90 3.20 -6.38
N HIS A 31 6.15 2.84 -6.15
CA HIS A 31 7.26 3.80 -6.06
C HIS A 31 7.40 4.65 -7.33
N GLY A 32 7.09 4.09 -8.48
CA GLY A 32 7.16 4.81 -9.76
C GLY A 32 5.89 5.56 -10.14
N ALA A 33 4.85 5.51 -9.32
CA ALA A 33 3.59 6.16 -9.66
C ALA A 33 3.72 7.68 -9.53
N LYS A 34 3.07 8.40 -10.45
CA LYS A 34 3.08 9.86 -10.45
C LYS A 34 2.48 10.39 -9.16
N GLY A 35 3.18 11.32 -8.53
CA GLY A 35 2.70 11.98 -7.31
C GLY A 35 2.93 11.20 -6.04
N PHE A 36 3.54 10.02 -6.13
CA PHE A 36 3.87 9.24 -4.94
C PHE A 36 4.99 9.94 -4.16
N GLN A 37 4.78 10.17 -2.85
CA GLN A 37 5.71 10.90 -2.01
C GLN A 37 6.31 10.08 -0.89
N GLY A 38 5.80 8.89 -0.63
CA GLY A 38 6.35 8.05 0.43
C GLY A 38 5.27 7.20 1.09
N TYR A 39 5.69 6.38 2.05
CA TYR A 39 4.77 5.48 2.72
C TYR A 39 5.24 5.16 4.14
N LYS A 40 4.30 4.64 4.95
CA LYS A 40 4.60 4.00 6.23
C LYS A 40 3.75 2.76 6.35
N VAL A 41 4.36 1.67 6.84
CA VAL A 41 3.65 0.44 7.16
C VAL A 41 3.70 0.27 8.66
N ASN A 42 2.54 0.19 9.29
CA ASN A 42 2.42 0.09 10.75
C ASN A 42 1.71 -1.21 11.09
N ARG A 43 2.26 -1.96 12.06
CA ARG A 43 1.66 -3.20 12.57
C ARG A 43 0.98 -2.91 13.90
N GLY A 44 -0.22 -3.46 14.09
CA GLY A 44 -0.95 -3.29 15.33
C GLY A 44 -0.27 -4.03 16.49
N ILE A 45 -0.19 -3.37 17.64
CA ILE A 45 0.35 -3.99 18.85
C ILE A 45 -0.68 -4.92 19.48
N GLU A 46 -1.91 -4.44 19.61
CA GLU A 46 -3.00 -5.19 20.25
C GLU A 46 -3.61 -6.24 19.34
N SER A 47 -3.51 -6.05 18.03
CA SER A 47 -4.00 -6.96 17.03
C SER A 47 -2.91 -7.17 15.99
N SER A 48 -2.15 -8.23 16.13
CA SER A 48 -0.97 -8.47 15.31
C SER A 48 -1.29 -8.74 13.84
N GLU A 49 -2.54 -9.10 13.53
CA GLU A 49 -3.02 -9.30 12.15
C GLU A 49 -3.55 -8.03 11.51
N ARG A 50 -3.49 -6.89 12.20
CA ARG A 50 -3.95 -5.62 11.67
C ARG A 50 -2.76 -4.74 11.28
N TYR A 51 -2.84 -4.21 10.08
CA TYR A 51 -1.85 -3.27 9.56
C TYR A 51 -2.52 -1.99 9.12
N ILE A 52 -1.83 -0.86 9.34
CA ILE A 52 -2.24 0.43 8.79
C ILE A 52 -1.17 0.84 7.80
N LEU A 53 -1.57 0.95 6.54
CA LEU A 53 -0.69 1.42 5.47
C LEU A 53 -1.01 2.88 5.19
N GLN A 54 0.01 3.71 5.23
CA GLN A 54 -0.08 5.12 4.90
C GLN A 54 0.72 5.38 3.64
N ILE A 55 0.06 5.95 2.63
CA ILE A 55 0.71 6.33 1.38
C ILE A 55 0.46 7.80 1.15
N PHE A 56 1.53 8.55 0.86
CA PHE A 56 1.46 9.98 0.67
C PHE A 56 1.49 10.32 -0.82
N TRP A 57 0.54 11.13 -1.26
CA TRP A 57 0.37 11.54 -2.66
C TRP A 57 0.40 13.06 -2.75
N ASP A 58 0.89 13.59 -3.87
CA ASP A 58 0.85 15.03 -4.13
C ASP A 58 -0.58 15.53 -4.18
N THR A 59 -1.42 14.85 -4.96
CA THR A 59 -2.82 15.24 -5.14
C THR A 59 -3.73 14.03 -5.00
N LEU A 60 -5.01 14.29 -4.77
CA LEU A 60 -6.03 13.25 -4.71
C LEU A 60 -6.13 12.52 -6.06
N GLU A 61 -6.04 13.25 -7.16
CA GLU A 61 -6.16 12.71 -8.51
C GLU A 61 -5.03 11.74 -8.84
N ASP A 62 -3.83 11.96 -8.31
CA ASP A 62 -2.71 11.04 -8.52
C ASP A 62 -3.03 9.65 -7.97
N HIS A 63 -3.75 9.59 -6.87
CA HIS A 63 -4.20 8.31 -6.31
C HIS A 63 -5.42 7.78 -7.03
N THR A 64 -6.48 8.58 -7.18
CA THR A 64 -7.80 8.11 -7.63
C THR A 64 -7.89 7.92 -9.14
N VAL A 65 -7.20 8.76 -9.91
CA VAL A 65 -7.22 8.69 -11.37
C VAL A 65 -5.89 8.14 -11.89
N GLY A 66 -4.78 8.78 -11.53
CA GLY A 66 -3.48 8.39 -12.05
C GLY A 66 -3.13 6.95 -11.70
N PHE A 67 -3.11 6.61 -10.43
CA PHE A 67 -2.69 5.27 -10.00
C PHE A 67 -3.80 4.23 -10.13
N ARG A 68 -4.99 4.50 -9.59
CA ARG A 68 -6.08 3.51 -9.57
C ARG A 68 -6.55 3.08 -10.95
N GLN A 69 -6.43 3.93 -11.95
CA GLN A 69 -6.83 3.62 -13.33
C GLN A 69 -5.66 3.18 -14.19
N SER A 70 -4.48 2.97 -13.60
CA SER A 70 -3.29 2.57 -14.33
C SER A 70 -3.09 1.06 -14.30
N GLU A 71 -2.27 0.57 -15.21
CA GLU A 71 -1.83 -0.82 -15.21
C GLU A 71 -1.05 -1.15 -13.92
N ALA A 72 -0.35 -0.17 -13.37
CA ALA A 72 0.40 -0.34 -12.13
C ALA A 72 -0.53 -0.73 -10.97
N PHE A 73 -1.76 -0.23 -10.93
CA PHE A 73 -2.72 -0.60 -9.89
C PHE A 73 -3.10 -2.08 -9.98
N THR A 74 -3.25 -2.60 -11.20
CA THR A 74 -3.51 -4.03 -11.40
C THR A 74 -2.36 -4.86 -10.86
N ASN A 75 -1.12 -4.45 -11.16
CA ASN A 75 0.07 -5.13 -10.66
C ASN A 75 0.18 -5.05 -9.13
N TRP A 76 -0.14 -3.89 -8.56
CA TRP A 76 -0.17 -3.68 -7.13
C TRP A 76 -1.14 -4.65 -6.46
N ARG A 77 -2.36 -4.75 -6.97
CA ARG A 77 -3.36 -5.66 -6.41
C ARG A 77 -2.96 -7.12 -6.53
N ALA A 78 -2.29 -7.48 -7.59
CA ALA A 78 -1.81 -8.85 -7.77
C ALA A 78 -0.78 -9.23 -6.71
N ILE A 79 0.01 -8.26 -6.24
CA ILE A 79 1.05 -8.51 -5.23
C ILE A 79 0.46 -8.50 -3.82
N VAL A 80 -0.35 -7.50 -3.50
CA VAL A 80 -0.78 -7.25 -2.11
C VAL A 80 -2.20 -7.69 -1.83
N GLY A 81 -2.93 -7.96 -2.83
CA GLY A 81 -4.25 -8.35 -2.74
C GLY A 81 -5.29 -8.65 -2.55
#